data_a72ed98711b08cc2e6280e89be00413a
#
_entry.id   a72ed98711b08cc2e6280e89be00413a
#
_cell.length_a   1.000
_cell.length_b   1.000
_cell.length_c   1.000
_cell.angle_alpha   90.00
_cell.angle_beta   90.00
_cell.angle_gamma   90.00
#
_symmetry.space_group_name_H-M   'P 1'
#
loop_
_entity.id
_entity.type
_entity.pdbx_description
1 polymer ?
#
loop_
_entity_poly.entity_id
_entity_poly.type
_entity_poly.pdbx_seq_one_letter_code
_entity_poly.pdbx_strand_id
1 'polypeptide(L)'
;MASYLEHMALKVSDIEWHVKFFEEVFDMPVRMTLGEAPNRKIWLHAGIQLNEETDFENIEGRADHLGIMTDNVDVVLEKAYALGVKELPQGHNWIELPSGIHIEVIGAKNDVLHEILEKKPWLENE
;
A
#
# COMPACT_ATOMS: atom_id res chain seq x y z
N MET A 1 -12.12 13.01 22.58
CA MET A 1 -11.85 13.38 21.19
C MET A 1 -11.05 12.28 20.51
N ALA A 2 -11.50 11.82 19.36
CA ALA A 2 -10.85 10.73 18.62
C ALA A 2 -10.14 11.27 17.37
N SER A 3 -9.05 10.62 16.98
CA SER A 3 -8.30 10.96 15.77
C SER A 3 -8.11 9.71 14.93
N TYR A 4 -7.96 9.92 13.62
CA TYR A 4 -7.84 8.85 12.65
C TYR A 4 -6.75 9.24 11.64
N LEU A 5 -5.84 8.31 11.34
CA LEU A 5 -4.84 8.54 10.31
C LEU A 5 -5.50 8.40 8.93
N GLU A 6 -5.63 9.51 8.21
CA GLU A 6 -6.29 9.50 6.91
C GLU A 6 -5.41 8.89 5.82
N HIS A 7 -4.13 9.29 5.77
CA HIS A 7 -3.22 8.71 4.77
C HIS A 7 -1.75 8.85 5.18
N MET A 8 -0.92 8.03 4.54
CA MET A 8 0.53 8.14 4.56
C MET A 8 1.00 8.28 3.12
N ALA A 9 1.79 9.31 2.83
CA ALA A 9 2.33 9.56 1.50
C ALA A 9 3.70 8.92 1.34
N LEU A 10 3.87 8.19 0.25
CA LEU A 10 5.11 7.49 -0.09
C LEU A 10 5.62 7.98 -1.44
N LYS A 11 6.88 8.34 -1.53
CA LYS A 11 7.52 8.67 -2.80
C LYS A 11 7.92 7.38 -3.50
N VAL A 12 7.57 7.27 -4.78
CA VAL A 12 7.87 6.06 -5.57
C VAL A 12 8.40 6.45 -6.96
N SER A 13 9.24 5.60 -7.52
CA SER A 13 9.81 5.82 -8.84
C SER A 13 8.86 5.40 -9.97
N ASP A 14 8.30 4.24 -9.92
CA ASP A 14 7.38 3.69 -10.92
C ASP A 14 5.98 3.64 -10.33
N ILE A 15 5.25 4.76 -10.43
CA ILE A 15 3.95 4.87 -9.80
C ILE A 15 2.93 3.89 -10.39
N GLU A 16 3.00 3.62 -11.70
CA GLU A 16 2.06 2.70 -12.35
C GLU A 16 2.22 1.27 -11.84
N TRP A 17 3.46 0.83 -11.63
CA TRP A 17 3.72 -0.47 -11.02
C TRP A 17 3.11 -0.55 -9.63
N HIS A 18 3.31 0.49 -8.81
CA HIS A 18 2.82 0.51 -7.44
C HIS A 18 1.30 0.55 -7.36
N VAL A 19 0.66 1.33 -8.22
CA VAL A 19 -0.81 1.36 -8.31
C VAL A 19 -1.35 -0.03 -8.64
N LYS A 20 -0.78 -0.66 -9.66
CA LYS A 20 -1.17 -2.02 -10.06
C LYS A 20 -0.96 -3.02 -8.93
N PHE A 21 0.18 -2.94 -8.24
CA PHE A 21 0.49 -3.83 -7.13
C PHE A 21 -0.56 -3.74 -6.03
N PHE A 22 -0.84 -2.54 -5.52
CA PHE A 22 -1.79 -2.37 -4.43
C PHE A 22 -3.21 -2.75 -4.80
N GLU A 23 -3.61 -2.50 -6.04
CA GLU A 23 -4.94 -2.88 -6.51
C GLU A 23 -5.09 -4.40 -6.63
N GLU A 24 -4.15 -5.06 -7.32
CA GLU A 24 -4.25 -6.50 -7.59
C GLU A 24 -3.97 -7.39 -6.36
N VAL A 25 -3.03 -6.97 -5.51
CA VAL A 25 -2.58 -7.78 -4.37
C VAL A 25 -3.45 -7.55 -3.14
N PHE A 26 -3.80 -6.29 -2.85
CA PHE A 26 -4.48 -5.92 -1.61
C PHE A 26 -5.89 -5.37 -1.80
N ASP A 27 -6.42 -5.35 -3.01
CA ASP A 27 -7.73 -4.78 -3.30
C ASP A 27 -7.84 -3.31 -2.85
N MET A 28 -6.80 -2.54 -3.11
CA MET A 28 -6.74 -1.11 -2.81
C MET A 28 -6.73 -0.30 -4.11
N PRO A 29 -7.88 -0.07 -4.74
CA PRO A 29 -7.96 0.66 -5.99
C PRO A 29 -7.71 2.16 -5.79
N VAL A 30 -7.45 2.85 -6.90
CA VAL A 30 -7.32 4.30 -6.91
C VAL A 30 -8.65 4.95 -6.54
N ARG A 31 -8.61 5.92 -5.62
CA ARG A 31 -9.79 6.73 -5.32
C ARG A 31 -9.69 8.16 -5.85
N MET A 32 -8.46 8.68 -6.07
CA MET A 32 -8.28 10.05 -6.57
C MET A 32 -6.88 10.20 -7.17
N THR A 33 -6.78 10.97 -8.23
CA THR A 33 -5.50 11.35 -8.84
C THR A 33 -5.44 12.85 -9.01
N LEU A 34 -4.31 13.46 -8.63
CA LEU A 34 -4.01 14.86 -8.88
C LEU A 34 -2.73 14.99 -9.70
N GLY A 35 -2.70 15.97 -10.59
CA GLY A 35 -1.54 16.26 -11.41
C GLY A 35 -1.41 15.33 -12.60
N GLU A 36 -0.34 15.52 -13.35
CA GLU A 36 -0.03 14.77 -14.56
C GLU A 36 1.39 14.22 -14.48
N ALA A 37 1.65 13.15 -15.24
CA ALA A 37 2.98 12.59 -15.32
C ALA A 37 3.98 13.69 -15.73
N PRO A 38 5.17 13.75 -15.15
CA PRO A 38 5.76 12.81 -14.20
C PRO A 38 5.60 13.20 -12.71
N ASN A 39 4.59 13.97 -12.36
CA ASN A 39 4.40 14.50 -11.00
C ASN A 39 3.02 14.20 -10.42
N ARG A 40 2.52 13.00 -10.67
CA ARG A 40 1.20 12.58 -10.18
C ARG A 40 1.22 12.29 -8.69
N LYS A 41 0.08 12.60 -8.05
CA LYS A 41 -0.22 12.16 -6.68
C LYS A 41 -1.46 11.28 -6.77
N ILE A 42 -1.36 10.05 -6.31
CA ILE A 42 -2.43 9.06 -6.43
C ILE A 42 -2.79 8.54 -5.06
N TRP A 43 -4.06 8.73 -4.67
CA TRP A 43 -4.59 8.20 -3.41
C TRP A 43 -5.27 6.88 -3.68
N LEU A 44 -4.93 5.89 -2.87
CA LEU A 44 -5.56 4.58 -2.88
C LEU A 44 -6.54 4.48 -1.71
N HIS A 45 -7.41 3.50 -1.76
CA HIS A 45 -8.22 3.16 -0.59
C HIS A 45 -7.32 2.64 0.53
N ALA A 46 -7.80 2.79 1.77
CA ALA A 46 -7.13 2.32 2.98
C ALA A 46 -5.86 3.10 3.40
N GLY A 47 -5.76 4.37 2.97
CA GLY A 47 -4.81 5.29 3.60
C GLY A 47 -3.44 5.42 2.96
N ILE A 48 -3.27 4.96 1.74
CA ILE A 48 -2.01 5.11 1.03
C ILE A 48 -2.12 6.20 -0.03
N GLN A 49 -1.14 7.11 -0.04
CA GLN A 49 -0.94 8.07 -1.11
C GLN A 49 0.42 7.80 -1.75
N LEU A 50 0.45 7.71 -3.07
CA LEU A 50 1.69 7.54 -3.83
C LEU A 50 2.03 8.85 -4.53
N ASN A 51 3.25 9.32 -4.34
CA ASN A 51 3.77 10.53 -4.98
C ASN A 51 4.82 10.12 -6.00
N GLU A 52 4.56 10.44 -7.26
CA GLU A 52 5.49 10.17 -8.36
C GLU A 52 6.73 11.03 -8.24
N GLU A 53 7.92 10.41 -8.31
CA GLU A 53 9.19 11.11 -8.14
C GLU A 53 10.15 10.70 -9.24
N THR A 54 10.54 11.66 -10.11
CA THR A 54 11.48 11.39 -11.20
C THR A 54 12.90 11.20 -10.73
N ASP A 55 13.29 11.94 -9.70
CA ASP A 55 14.63 11.86 -9.11
C ASP A 55 14.59 11.04 -7.83
N PHE A 56 13.90 9.90 -7.91
CA PHE A 56 13.71 9.04 -6.74
C PHE A 56 15.02 8.52 -6.17
N GLU A 57 15.19 8.71 -4.87
CA GLU A 57 16.28 8.11 -4.11
C GLU A 57 15.69 7.28 -2.98
N ASN A 58 16.09 6.02 -2.89
CA ASN A 58 15.70 5.17 -1.77
C ASN A 58 16.55 5.53 -0.56
N ILE A 59 16.02 6.40 0.28
CA ILE A 59 16.72 6.88 1.49
C ILE A 59 16.32 6.01 2.67
N GLU A 60 17.30 5.37 3.27
CA GLU A 60 17.09 4.54 4.45
C GLU A 60 16.63 5.35 5.67
N GLY A 61 15.91 4.68 6.56
CA GLY A 61 15.55 5.21 7.88
C GLY A 61 14.33 6.09 7.95
N ARG A 62 13.63 6.31 6.83
CA ARG A 62 12.44 7.17 6.83
C ARG A 62 11.15 6.44 7.11
N ALA A 63 11.03 5.26 6.61
CA ALA A 63 9.88 4.40 6.88
C ALA A 63 10.40 3.00 7.10
N ASP A 64 10.02 2.41 8.21
CA ASP A 64 10.44 1.03 8.50
C ASP A 64 9.64 0.06 7.64
N HIS A 65 8.37 -0.03 7.87
CA HIS A 65 7.50 -0.89 7.08
C HIS A 65 6.03 -0.51 7.22
N LEU A 66 5.21 -1.04 6.31
CA LEU A 66 3.75 -0.98 6.39
C LEU A 66 3.25 -2.34 6.87
N GLY A 67 2.41 -2.33 7.89
CA GLY A 67 1.67 -3.53 8.28
C GLY A 67 0.33 -3.54 7.57
N ILE A 68 0.08 -4.54 6.72
CA ILE A 68 -1.17 -4.64 5.98
C ILE A 68 -1.88 -5.92 6.38
N MET A 69 -3.07 -5.76 6.93
CA MET A 69 -3.89 -6.86 7.40
C MET A 69 -4.77 -7.40 6.25
N THR A 70 -4.83 -8.70 6.12
CA THR A 70 -5.65 -9.35 5.10
C THR A 70 -6.37 -10.57 5.67
N ASP A 71 -7.48 -10.93 5.08
CA ASP A 71 -8.21 -12.14 5.45
C ASP A 71 -7.67 -13.40 4.78
N ASN A 72 -6.73 -13.27 3.83
CA ASN A 72 -6.14 -14.42 3.14
C ASN A 72 -4.67 -14.19 2.81
N VAL A 73 -3.80 -14.48 3.77
CA VAL A 73 -2.35 -14.27 3.64
C VAL A 73 -1.76 -15.07 2.47
N ASP A 74 -2.16 -16.32 2.32
CA ASP A 74 -1.58 -17.18 1.28
C ASP A 74 -1.85 -16.66 -0.14
N VAL A 75 -3.08 -16.25 -0.41
CA VAL A 75 -3.46 -15.69 -1.72
C VAL A 75 -2.74 -14.36 -1.99
N VAL A 76 -2.68 -13.50 -0.97
CA VAL A 76 -1.98 -12.21 -1.08
C VAL A 76 -0.51 -12.42 -1.43
N LEU A 77 0.16 -13.32 -0.72
CA LEU A 77 1.58 -13.59 -0.97
C LEU A 77 1.81 -14.22 -2.34
N GLU A 78 0.95 -15.14 -2.77
CA GLU A 78 1.04 -15.71 -4.11
C GLU A 78 0.99 -14.63 -5.20
N LYS A 79 0.04 -13.71 -5.09
CA LYS A 79 -0.09 -12.61 -6.04
C LYS A 79 1.10 -11.66 -5.99
N ALA A 80 1.58 -11.33 -4.78
CA ALA A 80 2.71 -10.44 -4.60
C ALA A 80 3.98 -11.00 -5.24
N TYR A 81 4.31 -12.24 -4.94
CA TYR A 81 5.51 -12.88 -5.50
C TYR A 81 5.41 -13.05 -7.01
N ALA A 82 4.21 -13.26 -7.54
CA ALA A 82 4.00 -13.30 -9.00
C ALA A 82 4.32 -11.96 -9.67
N LEU A 83 4.19 -10.85 -8.95
CA LEU A 83 4.54 -9.51 -9.44
C LEU A 83 6.01 -9.15 -9.22
N GLY A 84 6.79 -10.04 -8.62
CA GLY A 84 8.25 -9.89 -8.52
C GLY A 84 8.77 -9.21 -7.27
N VAL A 85 8.00 -9.16 -6.19
CA VAL A 85 8.51 -8.63 -4.91
C VAL A 85 9.60 -9.53 -4.36
N LYS A 86 10.45 -8.98 -3.48
CA LYS A 86 11.52 -9.73 -2.84
C LYS A 86 11.14 -10.12 -1.43
N GLU A 87 11.55 -11.31 -1.03
CA GLU A 87 11.38 -11.75 0.36
C GLU A 87 12.42 -11.09 1.26
N LEU A 88 11.98 -10.60 2.42
CA LEU A 88 12.87 -10.02 3.42
C LEU A 88 13.31 -11.09 4.43
N PRO A 89 14.43 -10.85 5.15
CA PRO A 89 14.96 -11.84 6.11
C PRO A 89 14.02 -12.22 7.25
N GLN A 90 13.05 -11.36 7.58
CA GLN A 90 12.12 -11.61 8.69
C GLN A 90 11.17 -12.77 8.43
N GLY A 91 10.85 -13.08 7.16
CA GLY A 91 9.99 -14.19 6.82
C GLY A 91 9.30 -14.04 5.49
N HIS A 92 8.59 -15.10 5.08
CA HIS A 92 7.91 -15.14 3.79
C HIS A 92 6.78 -14.09 3.67
N ASN A 93 6.21 -13.67 4.79
CA ASN A 93 5.18 -12.63 4.84
C ASN A 93 5.75 -11.20 4.92
N TRP A 94 7.06 -11.06 4.82
CA TRP A 94 7.75 -9.77 4.72
C TRP A 94 8.30 -9.60 3.31
N ILE A 95 7.85 -8.53 2.63
CA ILE A 95 8.16 -8.32 1.21
C ILE A 95 8.71 -6.91 0.96
N GLU A 96 9.56 -6.80 -0.06
CA GLU A 96 10.10 -5.53 -0.50
C GLU A 96 9.65 -5.23 -1.93
N LEU A 97 9.09 -4.04 -2.13
CA LEU A 97 8.68 -3.52 -3.42
C LEU A 97 9.86 -2.84 -4.14
N PRO A 98 9.76 -2.61 -5.47
CA PRO A 98 10.88 -2.02 -6.23
C PRO A 98 11.41 -0.68 -5.69
N SER A 99 10.57 0.16 -5.10
CA SER A 99 11.02 1.44 -4.53
C SER A 99 11.54 1.34 -3.09
N GLY A 100 11.76 0.11 -2.61
CA GLY A 100 12.27 -0.10 -1.26
C GLY A 100 11.21 -0.07 -0.16
N ILE A 101 9.94 -0.06 -0.52
CA ILE A 101 8.84 -0.14 0.46
C ILE A 101 8.83 -1.54 1.04
N HIS A 102 8.90 -1.65 2.36
CA HIS A 102 8.78 -2.93 3.08
C HIS A 102 7.36 -3.10 3.59
N ILE A 103 6.80 -4.27 3.41
CA ILE A 103 5.45 -4.60 3.87
C ILE A 103 5.49 -5.88 4.69
N GLU A 104 4.84 -5.84 5.85
CA GLU A 104 4.52 -7.01 6.63
C GLU A 104 3.08 -7.38 6.35
N VAL A 105 2.83 -8.56 5.80
CA VAL A 105 1.48 -9.06 5.54
C VAL A 105 0.97 -9.80 6.78
N ILE A 106 -0.13 -9.35 7.33
CA ILE A 106 -0.67 -9.82 8.61
C ILE A 106 -2.03 -10.47 8.39
N GLY A 107 -2.25 -11.64 9.00
CA GLY A 107 -3.55 -12.29 8.95
C GLY A 107 -4.55 -11.66 9.92
N ALA A 108 -5.72 -11.29 9.42
CA ALA A 108 -6.80 -10.80 10.25
C ALA A 108 -7.47 -11.95 10.99
N LYS A 109 -7.91 -11.67 12.21
CA LYS A 109 -8.68 -12.63 13.00
C LYS A 109 -10.17 -12.31 12.88
N ASN A 110 -10.98 -13.35 12.70
CA ASN A 110 -12.45 -13.23 12.62
C ASN A 110 -12.86 -12.29 11.46
N ASP A 111 -13.97 -11.59 11.61
CA ASP A 111 -14.51 -10.69 10.60
C ASP A 111 -14.11 -9.23 10.82
N VAL A 112 -12.99 -9.00 11.49
CA VAL A 112 -12.52 -7.66 11.86
C VAL A 112 -12.37 -6.75 10.64
N LEU A 113 -11.86 -7.27 9.51
CA LEU A 113 -11.66 -6.47 8.32
C LEU A 113 -12.97 -5.93 7.74
N HIS A 114 -14.04 -6.73 7.77
CA HIS A 114 -15.33 -6.26 7.28
C HIS A 114 -15.84 -5.07 8.09
N GLU A 115 -15.68 -5.13 9.42
CA GLU A 115 -16.06 -4.03 10.28
C GLU A 115 -15.27 -2.76 9.99
N ILE A 116 -13.96 -2.88 9.80
CA ILE A 116 -13.08 -1.74 9.50
C ILE A 116 -13.42 -1.15 8.13
N LEU A 117 -13.57 -2.01 7.11
CA LEU A 117 -13.81 -1.56 5.75
C LEU A 117 -15.18 -0.91 5.55
N GLU A 118 -16.14 -1.19 6.41
CA GLU A 118 -17.43 -0.52 6.39
C GLU A 118 -17.34 0.96 6.78
N LYS A 119 -16.29 1.35 7.49
CA LYS A 119 -16.10 2.71 8.01
C LYS A 119 -15.53 3.70 7.01
N LYS A 120 -15.62 3.50 5.77
CA LYS A 120 -15.03 4.30 4.67
C LYS A 120 -15.21 5.82 4.84
N PRO A 121 -14.42 6.47 5.69
CA PRO A 121 -14.64 7.90 6.01
C PRO A 121 -14.38 8.84 4.84
N TRP A 122 -13.61 8.41 3.86
CA TRP A 122 -13.31 9.20 2.67
C TRP A 122 -14.47 9.29 1.68
N LEU A 123 -15.45 8.40 1.76
CA LEU A 123 -16.56 8.36 0.79
C LEU A 123 -17.46 9.58 0.85
N GLU A 124 -17.55 10.23 2.00
CA GLU A 124 -18.36 11.41 2.17
C GLU A 124 -17.81 12.62 1.40
N ASN A 125 -16.55 12.56 1.00
CA ASN A 125 -15.84 13.64 0.32
C ASN A 125 -15.60 13.36 -1.16
N GLU A 126 -16.13 12.28 -1.66
CA GLU A 126 -15.96 11.88 -3.07
C GLU A 126 -17.09 12.36 -3.98
#